data_d264484d9f2836078f5fad3d10157f68
#
_entry.id   d264484d9f2836078f5fad3d10157f68
#
_cell.length_a   1.000
_cell.length_b   1.000
_cell.length_c   1.000
_cell.angle_alpha   90.00
_cell.angle_beta   90.00
_cell.angle_gamma   90.00
#
_symmetry.space_group_name_H-M   'P 1'
#
loop_
_entity.id
_entity.type
_entity.pdbx_description
1 polymer ?
#
loop_
_entity_poly.entity_id
_entity_poly.type
_entity_poly.pdbx_seq_one_letter_code
_entity_poly.pdbx_strand_id
1 'polypeptide(L)'
;AAQYKMPEKLLKFQNMLFRFMPNAMFKQFGFKKADVISLCGTMAELDFRDSLCKVSCPALIICGEKDNANKKSSKELASYLSDSHFHELLKAGHEANIESPEELATVLQEFYDNVE
;
A
#
# COMPACT_ATOMS: atom_id res chain seq x y z
N ALA A 1 -5.65 4.30 -1.33
CA ALA A 1 -5.24 2.98 -1.80
C ALA A 1 -6.49 2.21 -2.14
N ALA A 2 -6.63 1.79 -3.39
CA ALA A 2 -7.62 0.79 -3.74
C ALA A 2 -7.27 -0.46 -2.93
N GLN A 3 -7.83 -0.55 -1.73
CA GLN A 3 -7.60 -1.71 -0.91
C GLN A 3 -8.29 -2.88 -1.58
N TYR A 4 -7.50 -3.85 -2.00
CA TYR A 4 -8.02 -5.20 -2.20
C TYR A 4 -8.74 -5.58 -0.91
N LYS A 5 -10.07 -5.54 -0.93
CA LYS A 5 -10.87 -5.93 0.22
C LYS A 5 -10.55 -7.39 0.50
N MET A 6 -9.72 -7.59 1.53
CA MET A 6 -9.31 -8.94 1.92
C MET A 6 -10.57 -9.78 2.12
N PRO A 7 -10.70 -10.94 1.48
CA PRO A 7 -11.87 -11.79 1.68
C PRO A 7 -12.10 -11.99 3.17
N GLU A 8 -13.36 -11.87 3.62
CA GLU A 8 -13.72 -11.97 5.04
C GLU A 8 -13.16 -13.22 5.71
N LYS A 9 -13.09 -14.33 4.97
CA LYS A 9 -12.48 -15.58 5.44
C LYS A 9 -10.99 -15.44 5.72
N LEU A 10 -10.26 -14.69 4.86
CA LEU A 10 -8.83 -14.48 5.04
C LEU A 10 -8.55 -13.53 6.20
N LEU A 11 -9.37 -12.49 6.37
CA LEU A 11 -9.31 -11.58 7.51
C LEU A 11 -9.57 -12.32 8.84
N LYS A 12 -10.59 -13.18 8.88
CA LYS A 12 -10.88 -14.04 10.04
C LYS A 12 -9.71 -14.97 10.35
N PHE A 13 -9.11 -15.56 9.32
CA PHE A 13 -7.94 -16.42 9.47
C PHE A 13 -6.72 -15.64 9.98
N GLN A 14 -6.44 -14.47 9.44
CA GLN A 14 -5.36 -13.60 9.91
C GLN A 14 -5.57 -13.18 11.37
N ASN A 15 -6.78 -12.75 11.73
CA ASN A 15 -7.11 -12.38 13.10
C ASN A 15 -6.98 -13.57 14.06
N MET A 16 -7.34 -14.76 13.62
CA MET A 16 -7.14 -16.00 14.37
C MET A 16 -5.64 -16.25 14.59
N LEU A 17 -4.81 -16.16 13.56
CA LEU A 17 -3.36 -16.31 13.68
C LEU A 17 -2.77 -15.30 14.67
N PHE A 18 -3.13 -14.02 14.57
CA PHE A 18 -2.67 -13.01 15.50
C PHE A 18 -3.07 -13.29 16.95
N ARG A 19 -4.26 -13.89 17.17
CA ARG A 19 -4.70 -14.31 18.52
C ARG A 19 -3.78 -15.36 19.15
N PHE A 20 -3.23 -16.26 18.34
CA PHE A 20 -2.32 -17.31 18.83
C PHE A 20 -0.85 -16.86 18.92
N MET A 21 -0.47 -15.78 18.26
CA MET A 21 0.89 -15.26 18.35
C MET A 21 1.21 -14.74 19.76
N PRO A 22 2.41 -15.01 20.30
CA PRO A 22 2.82 -14.49 21.62
C PRO A 22 2.85 -12.96 21.65
N ASN A 23 2.42 -12.36 22.77
CA ASN A 23 2.47 -10.91 22.97
C ASN A 23 3.89 -10.34 22.84
N ALA A 24 4.91 -11.13 23.15
CA ALA A 24 6.31 -10.73 23.04
C ALA A 24 6.71 -10.34 21.61
N MET A 25 6.14 -11.00 20.59
CA MET A 25 6.40 -10.66 19.19
C MET A 25 5.92 -9.25 18.83
N PHE A 26 4.80 -8.81 19.38
CA PHE A 26 4.29 -7.45 19.14
C PHE A 26 5.07 -6.41 19.93
N LYS A 27 5.45 -6.74 21.16
CA LYS A 27 6.22 -5.85 22.05
C LYS A 27 7.59 -5.47 21.48
N GLN A 28 8.27 -6.39 20.80
CA GLN A 28 9.59 -6.10 20.20
C GLN A 28 9.52 -5.00 19.12
N PHE A 29 8.34 -4.79 18.52
CA PHE A 29 8.08 -3.72 17.56
C PHE A 29 7.39 -2.50 18.19
N GLY A 30 7.26 -2.46 19.52
CA GLY A 30 6.62 -1.37 20.23
C GLY A 30 5.09 -1.36 20.22
N PHE A 31 4.44 -2.44 19.75
CA PHE A 31 2.99 -2.52 19.64
C PHE A 31 2.34 -3.39 20.70
N LYS A 32 1.09 -3.05 21.03
CA LYS A 32 0.20 -3.96 21.76
C LYS A 32 -0.56 -4.82 20.75
N LYS A 33 -0.65 -6.10 21.00
CA LYS A 33 -1.36 -7.08 20.15
C LYS A 33 -2.80 -6.66 19.84
N ALA A 34 -3.52 -6.15 20.84
CA ALA A 34 -4.90 -5.69 20.68
C ALA A 34 -5.01 -4.53 19.68
N ASP A 35 -4.06 -3.59 19.72
CA ASP A 35 -4.04 -2.44 18.83
C ASP A 35 -3.79 -2.87 17.37
N VAL A 36 -2.87 -3.84 17.17
CA VAL A 36 -2.60 -4.39 15.83
C VAL A 36 -3.84 -5.10 15.26
N ILE A 37 -4.52 -5.92 16.06
CA ILE A 37 -5.75 -6.61 15.63
C ILE A 37 -6.86 -5.59 15.28
N SER A 38 -7.04 -4.57 16.12
CA SER A 38 -8.01 -3.50 15.87
C SER A 38 -7.69 -2.72 14.60
N LEU A 39 -6.43 -2.33 14.43
CA LEU A 39 -5.96 -1.60 13.24
C LEU A 39 -6.19 -2.41 11.95
N CYS A 40 -5.82 -3.68 11.94
CA CYS A 40 -6.05 -4.56 10.79
C CYS A 40 -7.54 -4.68 10.45
N GLY A 41 -8.41 -4.75 11.47
CA GLY A 41 -9.86 -4.75 11.29
C GLY A 41 -10.36 -3.47 10.63
N THR A 42 -9.95 -2.33 11.16
CA THR A 42 -10.34 -1.01 10.61
C THR A 42 -9.81 -0.83 9.18
N MET A 43 -8.55 -1.18 8.92
CA MET A 43 -7.97 -1.07 7.58
C MET A 43 -8.71 -1.91 6.54
N ALA A 44 -9.24 -3.07 6.93
CA ALA A 44 -9.99 -3.95 6.02
C ALA A 44 -11.36 -3.36 5.60
N GLU A 45 -11.89 -2.43 6.37
CA GLU A 45 -13.17 -1.76 6.10
C GLU A 45 -13.01 -0.46 5.29
N LEU A 46 -11.77 0.07 5.18
CA LEU A 46 -11.52 1.30 4.45
C LEU A 46 -11.70 1.09 2.94
N ASP A 47 -12.56 1.93 2.35
CA ASP A 47 -12.75 2.01 0.91
C ASP A 47 -12.89 3.47 0.48
N PHE A 48 -11.93 3.97 -0.27
CA PHE A 48 -11.90 5.37 -0.73
C PHE A 48 -12.16 5.50 -2.23
N ARG A 49 -12.51 4.42 -2.94
CA ARG A 49 -12.64 4.41 -4.40
C ARG A 49 -13.57 5.50 -4.91
N ASP A 50 -14.73 5.67 -4.26
CA ASP A 50 -15.73 6.69 -4.65
C ASP A 50 -15.24 8.13 -4.43
N SER A 51 -14.18 8.31 -3.64
CA SER A 51 -13.59 9.62 -3.34
C SER A 51 -12.36 9.94 -4.19
N LEU A 52 -11.76 8.96 -4.85
CA LEU A 52 -10.56 9.14 -5.64
C LEU A 52 -10.77 10.02 -6.87
N CYS A 53 -11.96 9.98 -7.47
CA CYS A 53 -12.33 10.85 -8.60
C CYS A 53 -12.35 12.36 -8.24
N LYS A 54 -12.35 12.71 -6.95
CA LYS A 54 -12.30 14.08 -6.47
C LYS A 54 -10.87 14.62 -6.33
N VAL A 55 -9.86 13.76 -6.47
CA VAL A 55 -8.45 14.15 -6.45
C VAL A 55 -8.14 14.82 -7.78
N SER A 56 -7.80 16.11 -7.75
CA SER A 56 -7.54 16.93 -8.93
C SER A 56 -6.05 17.29 -9.11
N CYS A 57 -5.22 16.99 -8.12
CA CYS A 57 -3.79 17.19 -8.25
C CYS A 57 -3.15 16.05 -9.05
N PRO A 58 -2.05 16.31 -9.77
CA PRO A 58 -1.24 15.26 -10.36
C PRO A 58 -0.81 14.22 -9.33
N ALA A 59 -0.82 12.95 -9.71
CA ALA A 59 -0.49 11.85 -8.83
C ALA A 59 0.47 10.87 -9.49
N LEU A 60 1.53 10.50 -8.78
CA LEU A 60 2.45 9.45 -9.19
C LEU A 60 2.24 8.22 -8.30
N ILE A 61 1.87 7.13 -8.91
CA ILE A 61 1.69 5.83 -8.24
C ILE A 61 2.89 4.96 -8.57
N ILE A 62 3.63 4.57 -7.54
CA ILE A 62 4.84 3.76 -7.67
C ILE A 62 4.62 2.40 -7.04
N CYS A 63 5.05 1.34 -7.70
CA CYS A 63 5.01 -0.02 -7.20
C CYS A 63 6.24 -0.79 -7.65
N GLY A 64 6.83 -1.58 -6.77
CA GLY A 64 7.93 -2.46 -7.16
C GLY A 64 7.48 -3.60 -8.09
N GLU A 65 8.32 -3.96 -9.04
CA GLU A 65 8.08 -5.05 -10.00
C GLU A 65 7.75 -6.37 -9.32
N LYS A 66 8.39 -6.64 -8.17
CA LYS A 66 8.22 -7.87 -7.38
C LYS A 66 7.13 -7.79 -6.31
N ASP A 67 6.52 -6.62 -6.12
CA ASP A 67 5.43 -6.44 -5.14
C ASP A 67 4.09 -6.96 -5.69
N ASN A 68 4.02 -8.26 -5.85
CA ASN A 68 2.83 -8.93 -6.38
C ASN A 68 1.57 -8.73 -5.53
N ALA A 69 1.75 -8.44 -4.23
CA ALA A 69 0.63 -8.22 -3.32
C ALA A 69 -0.09 -6.89 -3.60
N ASN A 70 0.66 -5.85 -3.98
CA ASN A 70 0.11 -4.50 -4.16
C ASN A 70 0.01 -4.06 -5.63
N LYS A 71 0.69 -4.73 -6.55
CA LYS A 71 0.72 -4.34 -7.98
C LYS A 71 -0.66 -4.14 -8.60
N LYS A 72 -1.58 -5.08 -8.35
CA LYS A 72 -2.96 -4.97 -8.87
C LYS A 72 -3.68 -3.75 -8.30
N SER A 73 -3.58 -3.56 -6.99
CA SER A 73 -4.22 -2.44 -6.29
C SER A 73 -3.63 -1.10 -6.70
N SER A 74 -2.33 -1.03 -6.94
CA SER A 74 -1.65 0.19 -7.40
C SER A 74 -2.09 0.59 -8.81
N LYS A 75 -2.21 -0.37 -9.73
CA LYS A 75 -2.75 -0.11 -11.08
C LYS A 75 -4.23 0.30 -11.03
N GLU A 76 -5.01 -0.35 -10.19
CA GLU A 76 -6.42 0.01 -9.98
C GLU A 76 -6.54 1.41 -9.39
N LEU A 77 -5.71 1.79 -8.41
CA LEU A 77 -5.65 3.14 -7.85
C LEU A 77 -5.39 4.18 -8.94
N ALA A 78 -4.41 3.96 -9.80
CA ALA A 78 -4.11 4.85 -10.92
C ALA A 78 -5.32 5.04 -11.85
N SER A 79 -6.12 3.99 -12.08
CA SER A 79 -7.29 4.07 -12.95
C SER A 79 -8.46 4.89 -12.39
N TYR A 80 -8.51 5.14 -11.08
CA TYR A 80 -9.55 5.97 -10.43
C TYR A 80 -9.17 7.46 -10.40
N LEU A 81 -7.92 7.80 -10.60
CA LEU A 81 -7.42 9.18 -10.54
C LEU A 81 -7.49 9.81 -11.93
N SER A 82 -7.92 11.07 -12.01
CA SER A 82 -8.10 11.78 -13.27
C SER A 82 -6.78 12.18 -13.94
N ASP A 83 -5.76 12.46 -13.11
CA ASP A 83 -4.41 12.84 -13.55
C ASP A 83 -3.40 12.00 -12.78
N SER A 84 -3.03 10.86 -13.35
CA SER A 84 -2.11 9.93 -12.69
C SER A 84 -1.13 9.28 -13.64
N HIS A 85 0.08 9.08 -13.12
CA HIS A 85 1.12 8.28 -13.76
C HIS A 85 1.41 7.05 -12.91
N PHE A 86 1.49 5.89 -13.55
CA PHE A 86 1.89 4.65 -12.89
C PHE A 86 3.32 4.28 -13.31
N HIS A 87 4.19 4.08 -12.33
CA HIS A 87 5.56 3.64 -12.57
C HIS A 87 5.89 2.35 -11.81
N GLU A 88 6.46 1.38 -12.50
CA GLU A 88 6.89 0.11 -11.93
C GLU A 88 8.41 0.12 -11.76
N LEU A 89 8.90 0.18 -10.52
CA LEU A 89 10.32 0.15 -10.21
C LEU A 89 10.90 -1.24 -10.44
N LEU A 90 11.91 -1.31 -11.31
CA LEU A 90 12.53 -2.57 -11.70
C LEU A 90 13.25 -3.23 -10.53
N LYS A 91 13.11 -4.55 -10.43
CA LYS A 91 13.75 -5.40 -9.42
C LYS A 91 13.37 -5.11 -7.97
N ALA A 92 12.58 -4.07 -7.70
CA ALA A 92 12.12 -3.72 -6.36
C ALA A 92 10.91 -4.54 -5.93
N GLY A 93 10.82 -4.81 -4.62
CA GLY A 93 9.65 -5.36 -3.94
C GLY A 93 8.84 -4.27 -3.22
N HIS A 94 8.38 -4.60 -2.02
CA HIS A 94 7.53 -3.70 -1.22
C HIS A 94 8.30 -2.51 -0.65
N GLU A 95 9.56 -2.72 -0.27
CA GLU A 95 10.44 -1.70 0.30
C GLU A 95 11.23 -0.98 -0.81
N ALA A 96 10.52 -0.44 -1.79
CA ALA A 96 11.07 0.15 -2.99
C ALA A 96 12.12 1.25 -2.74
N ASN A 97 11.96 2.01 -1.66
CA ASN A 97 12.90 3.04 -1.21
C ASN A 97 14.25 2.48 -0.71
N ILE A 98 14.27 1.22 -0.30
CA ILE A 98 15.48 0.51 0.13
C ILE A 98 16.06 -0.31 -1.02
N GLU A 99 15.19 -0.94 -1.80
CA GLU A 99 15.58 -1.89 -2.83
C GLU A 99 15.97 -1.23 -4.16
N SER A 100 15.43 -0.04 -4.46
CA SER A 100 15.71 0.71 -5.71
C SER A 100 15.72 2.23 -5.48
N PRO A 101 16.58 2.75 -4.57
CA PRO A 101 16.56 4.16 -4.17
C PRO A 101 16.92 5.11 -5.31
N GLU A 102 17.85 4.72 -6.17
CA GLU A 102 18.33 5.55 -7.28
C GLU A 102 17.27 5.73 -8.36
N GLU A 103 16.63 4.64 -8.77
CA GLU A 103 15.52 4.68 -9.74
C GLU A 103 14.33 5.44 -9.15
N LEU A 104 14.00 5.21 -7.88
CA LEU A 104 12.95 5.95 -7.18
C LEU A 104 13.23 7.46 -7.18
N ALA A 105 14.46 7.87 -6.87
CA ALA A 105 14.84 9.28 -6.85
C ALA A 105 14.71 9.92 -8.25
N THR A 106 15.13 9.21 -9.30
CA THR A 106 15.00 9.67 -10.68
C THR A 106 13.53 9.87 -11.07
N VAL A 107 12.70 8.89 -10.80
CA VAL A 107 11.26 8.93 -11.12
C VAL A 107 10.54 10.04 -10.37
N LEU A 108 10.90 10.28 -9.10
CA LEU A 108 10.35 11.39 -8.32
C LEU A 108 10.79 12.75 -8.88
N GLN A 109 12.06 12.90 -9.24
CA GLN A 109 12.56 14.15 -9.82
C GLN A 109 11.86 14.45 -11.15
N GLU A 110 11.76 13.47 -12.05
CA GLU A 110 11.06 13.61 -13.33
C GLU A 110 9.58 14.00 -13.11
N PHE A 111 8.92 13.42 -12.14
CA PHE A 111 7.53 13.76 -11.82
C PHE A 111 7.43 15.23 -11.36
N TYR A 112 8.26 15.68 -10.42
CA TYR A 112 8.23 17.05 -9.93
C TYR A 112 8.56 18.07 -11.01
N ASP A 113 9.51 17.77 -11.88
CA ASP A 113 9.90 18.68 -12.98
C ASP A 113 8.76 18.86 -14.01
N ASN A 114 7.82 17.89 -14.07
CA ASN A 114 6.70 17.96 -15.02
C ASN A 114 5.39 18.51 -14.43
N VAL A 115 5.31 18.72 -13.12
CA VAL A 115 4.08 19.23 -12.47
C VAL A 115 4.21 20.67 -11.99
N GLU A 116 5.36 21.33 -12.20
CA GLU A 116 5.54 22.77 -12.04
C GLU A 116 5.07 23.50 -13.31
#